data_1c42d137319788677bb89c1f3d1bd263
#
_entry.id   1c42d137319788677bb89c1f3d1bd263
#
_cell.length_a   1.000
_cell.length_b   1.000
_cell.length_c   1.000
_cell.angle_alpha   90.00
_cell.angle_beta   90.00
_cell.angle_gamma   90.00
#
_symmetry.space_group_name_H-M   'P 1'
#
loop_
_entity.id
_entity.type
_entity.pdbx_description
1 polymer ?
#
loop_
_entity_poly.entity_id
_entity_poly.type
_entity_poly.pdbx_seq_one_letter_code
_entity_poly.pdbx_strand_id
1 'polypeptide(L)'
;MRLTIQPLIAIATLTLAASTFAADSIKIAHIDPMSGPFGLAGQTLGKHFDAIVDDINSKGTLGKTPFEISHFDNKASAQDSVTLLQRIIDSGIRFVIQGGGSNVAHALSDTIAKHNVRNPDKAVLYLNFAAQDPALTNEKCNFWHFRFDAHVDMKLDAITNHIARQKNIKKVYLLNQDYAFGQAIAKAAREMLAKKRPDIDIVGDDLHPMGKVKDFSPYISKIKASGTETVITGNWGTDFSLLIKASKEFGLDVTYYTLNAQNAGAPKSIGAAGADHIKNVSAWHSNAAENKAEKFANDYRKKYKDDFYYATSKTALEMLAKAINDSKSTEPLKVARTLEGMKYQGDTGEVWMRADDHQLMQPIYISTFTKAGGKDVKYDLEETGFGWKTDFRVEAKDTVMPTTCAMVRP
;
A
#
# COMPACT_ATOMS: atom_id res chain seq x y z
N MET A 1 67.10 -55.28 36.80
CA MET A 1 66.54 -54.02 36.41
C MET A 1 65.58 -54.28 35.25
N ARG A 2 64.26 -54.30 35.52
CA ARG A 2 63.21 -54.51 34.47
C ARG A 2 62.57 -53.16 34.15
N LEU A 3 62.71 -52.70 32.92
CA LEU A 3 62.01 -51.52 32.40
C LEU A 3 60.62 -51.98 31.97
N THR A 4 59.60 -51.42 32.58
CA THR A 4 58.20 -51.50 32.16
C THR A 4 57.87 -50.33 31.24
N ILE A 5 57.57 -50.61 29.97
CA ILE A 5 57.07 -49.61 28.97
C ILE A 5 55.55 -49.56 29.08
N GLN A 6 54.99 -48.40 29.45
CA GLN A 6 53.55 -48.15 29.40
C GLN A 6 53.18 -47.57 28.01
N PRO A 7 52.11 -48.05 27.37
CA PRO A 7 51.65 -47.44 26.14
C PRO A 7 50.75 -46.22 26.40
N LEU A 8 51.12 -45.07 25.82
CA LEU A 8 50.24 -43.87 25.74
C LEU A 8 49.12 -44.13 24.70
N ILE A 9 47.89 -44.18 25.15
CA ILE A 9 46.72 -44.17 24.31
C ILE A 9 46.37 -42.72 24.02
N ALA A 10 46.60 -42.28 22.79
CA ALA A 10 46.13 -40.97 22.30
C ALA A 10 44.66 -41.05 21.89
N ILE A 11 43.77 -40.44 22.67
CA ILE A 11 42.34 -40.30 22.32
C ILE A 11 42.23 -39.11 21.35
N ALA A 12 42.03 -39.40 20.07
CA ALA A 12 41.70 -38.42 19.07
C ALA A 12 40.21 -38.03 19.20
N THR A 13 39.92 -36.89 19.80
CA THR A 13 38.57 -36.29 19.81
C THR A 13 38.25 -35.74 18.42
N LEU A 14 37.42 -36.47 17.64
CA LEU A 14 36.80 -35.94 16.44
C LEU A 14 35.74 -34.89 16.83
N THR A 15 36.05 -33.61 16.72
CA THR A 15 35.06 -32.56 16.75
C THR A 15 34.29 -32.55 15.43
N LEU A 16 33.06 -33.11 15.43
CA LEU A 16 32.11 -32.90 14.38
C LEU A 16 31.74 -31.40 14.38
N ALA A 17 32.29 -30.61 13.43
CA ALA A 17 31.77 -29.32 13.09
C ALA A 17 30.36 -29.50 12.51
N ALA A 18 29.35 -29.32 13.32
CA ALA A 18 27.98 -29.18 12.82
C ALA A 18 27.94 -27.96 11.96
N SER A 19 28.00 -28.13 10.63
CA SER A 19 27.67 -27.10 9.66
C SER A 19 26.19 -26.76 9.90
N THR A 20 25.92 -25.68 10.59
CA THR A 20 24.59 -25.07 10.63
C THR A 20 24.30 -24.61 9.20
N PHE A 21 23.64 -25.46 8.41
CA PHE A 21 22.97 -25.01 7.19
C PHE A 21 21.99 -23.93 7.66
N ALA A 22 22.29 -22.66 7.32
CA ALA A 22 21.31 -21.60 7.41
C ALA A 22 20.09 -22.10 6.60
N ALA A 23 18.94 -22.18 7.23
CA ALA A 23 17.72 -22.58 6.53
C ALA A 23 17.56 -21.63 5.34
N ASP A 24 17.38 -22.17 4.13
CA ASP A 24 17.15 -21.35 2.94
C ASP A 24 15.93 -20.45 3.22
N SER A 25 16.14 -19.14 3.16
CA SER A 25 15.06 -18.14 3.34
C SER A 25 14.42 -17.79 2.00
N ILE A 26 13.14 -17.46 2.03
CA ILE A 26 12.45 -16.87 0.87
C ILE A 26 12.68 -15.36 0.92
N LYS A 27 13.53 -14.89 0.01
CA LYS A 27 13.95 -13.48 -0.03
C LYS A 27 12.94 -12.61 -0.77
N ILE A 28 12.60 -11.49 -0.15
CA ILE A 28 11.67 -10.48 -0.68
C ILE A 28 12.40 -9.13 -0.71
N ALA A 29 12.27 -8.39 -1.81
CA ALA A 29 12.75 -7.03 -1.92
C ALA A 29 11.61 -6.02 -1.80
N HIS A 30 11.68 -5.14 -0.83
CA HIS A 30 10.81 -3.97 -0.69
C HIS A 30 11.51 -2.75 -1.30
N ILE A 31 10.88 -2.14 -2.31
CA ILE A 31 11.42 -1.00 -3.06
C ILE A 31 10.47 0.19 -2.90
N ASP A 32 10.78 1.16 -2.02
CA ASP A 32 9.94 2.34 -1.80
C ASP A 32 10.80 3.56 -1.42
N PRO A 33 10.28 4.80 -1.48
CA PRO A 33 11.04 5.98 -1.11
C PRO A 33 11.26 6.03 0.42
N MET A 34 12.50 5.85 0.86
CA MET A 34 12.90 5.92 2.28
C MET A 34 13.61 7.21 2.62
N SER A 35 13.76 8.12 1.67
CA SER A 35 14.34 9.44 1.82
C SER A 35 13.55 10.51 1.06
N GLY A 36 13.87 11.80 1.31
CA GLY A 36 13.20 12.92 0.66
C GLY A 36 11.76 13.16 1.13
N PRO A 37 10.93 13.84 0.33
CA PRO A 37 9.56 14.26 0.70
C PRO A 37 8.61 13.12 1.06
N PHE A 38 8.92 11.90 0.64
CA PHE A 38 8.11 10.69 0.86
C PHE A 38 8.78 9.70 1.82
N GLY A 39 9.95 10.05 2.38
CA GLY A 39 10.79 9.15 3.16
C GLY A 39 10.11 8.60 4.42
N LEU A 40 9.29 9.40 5.10
CA LEU A 40 8.57 8.96 6.29
C LEU A 40 7.65 7.75 5.98
N ALA A 41 6.92 7.81 4.85
CA ALA A 41 6.05 6.72 4.45
C ALA A 41 6.84 5.42 4.21
N GLY A 42 7.95 5.47 3.48
CA GLY A 42 8.76 4.29 3.19
C GLY A 42 9.47 3.72 4.41
N GLN A 43 9.97 4.55 5.31
CA GLN A 43 10.57 4.11 6.57
C GLN A 43 9.54 3.42 7.48
N THR A 44 8.33 3.97 7.57
CA THR A 44 7.23 3.34 8.31
C THR A 44 6.83 2.00 7.67
N LEU A 45 6.75 1.95 6.34
CA LEU A 45 6.48 0.71 5.60
C LEU A 45 7.55 -0.36 5.85
N GLY A 46 8.83 0.01 5.91
CA GLY A 46 9.90 -0.91 6.29
C GLY A 46 9.60 -1.61 7.62
N LYS A 47 9.26 -0.85 8.66
CA LYS A 47 8.87 -1.40 9.98
C LYS A 47 7.62 -2.28 9.89
N HIS A 48 6.63 -1.89 9.06
CA HIS A 48 5.43 -2.71 8.86
C HIS A 48 5.80 -4.07 8.26
N PHE A 49 6.62 -4.09 7.22
CA PHE A 49 7.05 -5.32 6.58
C PHE A 49 7.87 -6.21 7.51
N ASP A 50 8.79 -5.64 8.30
CA ASP A 50 9.53 -6.38 9.31
C ASP A 50 8.56 -7.06 10.30
N ALA A 51 7.57 -6.32 10.81
CA ALA A 51 6.60 -6.85 11.75
C ALA A 51 5.70 -7.94 11.12
N ILE A 52 5.29 -7.77 9.86
CA ILE A 52 4.48 -8.75 9.13
C ILE A 52 5.28 -10.03 8.87
N VAL A 53 6.53 -9.90 8.47
CA VAL A 53 7.45 -11.04 8.25
C VAL A 53 7.69 -11.79 9.56
N ASP A 54 7.95 -11.07 10.67
CA ASP A 54 8.07 -11.66 12.01
C ASP A 54 6.81 -12.45 12.40
N ASP A 55 5.62 -11.90 12.16
CA ASP A 55 4.33 -12.54 12.46
C ASP A 55 4.12 -13.81 11.61
N ILE A 56 4.36 -13.75 10.30
CA ILE A 56 4.25 -14.90 9.39
C ILE A 56 5.23 -16.01 9.80
N ASN A 57 6.47 -15.65 10.07
CA ASN A 57 7.51 -16.60 10.46
C ASN A 57 7.22 -17.22 11.83
N SER A 58 6.73 -16.44 12.80
CA SER A 58 6.39 -16.94 14.15
C SER A 58 5.23 -17.94 14.15
N LYS A 59 4.30 -17.79 13.20
CA LYS A 59 3.18 -18.71 13.01
C LYS A 59 3.59 -20.02 12.30
N GLY A 60 4.84 -20.09 11.82
CA GLY A 60 5.32 -21.24 11.07
C GLY A 60 4.57 -21.48 9.76
N THR A 61 4.01 -20.43 9.16
CA THR A 61 3.17 -20.51 7.95
C THR A 61 3.91 -21.18 6.80
N LEU A 62 5.22 -20.98 6.70
CA LEU A 62 6.11 -21.53 5.66
C LEU A 62 6.96 -22.70 6.16
N GLY A 63 6.60 -23.29 7.29
CA GLY A 63 7.35 -24.37 7.90
C GLY A 63 8.75 -23.93 8.34
N LYS A 64 9.80 -24.55 7.78
CA LYS A 64 11.19 -24.25 8.13
C LYS A 64 11.86 -23.21 7.23
N THR A 65 11.15 -22.70 6.20
CA THR A 65 11.70 -21.76 5.23
C THR A 65 11.11 -20.38 5.48
N PRO A 66 11.73 -19.52 6.32
CA PRO A 66 11.16 -18.23 6.70
C PRO A 66 11.24 -17.23 5.54
N PHE A 67 10.41 -16.21 5.60
CA PHE A 67 10.61 -14.98 4.82
C PHE A 67 11.78 -14.18 5.37
N GLU A 68 12.53 -13.57 4.46
CA GLU A 68 13.55 -12.56 4.72
C GLU A 68 13.27 -11.37 3.81
N ILE A 69 13.10 -10.18 4.38
CA ILE A 69 12.83 -8.96 3.61
C ILE A 69 13.97 -7.99 3.69
N SER A 70 14.31 -7.38 2.55
CA SER A 70 15.32 -6.33 2.43
C SER A 70 14.70 -5.07 1.86
N HIS A 71 15.09 -3.91 2.37
CA HIS A 71 14.52 -2.61 2.01
C HIS A 71 15.47 -1.81 1.13
N PHE A 72 14.97 -1.23 0.04
CA PHE A 72 15.72 -0.49 -0.96
C PHE A 72 15.09 0.88 -1.20
N ASP A 73 15.85 1.95 -0.93
CA ASP A 73 15.41 3.33 -1.16
C ASP A 73 15.50 3.70 -2.64
N ASN A 74 14.35 3.90 -3.27
CA ASN A 74 14.24 4.32 -4.67
C ASN A 74 14.09 5.84 -4.84
N LYS A 75 14.04 6.62 -3.75
CA LYS A 75 13.87 8.08 -3.75
C LYS A 75 12.67 8.59 -4.56
N ALA A 76 11.62 7.77 -4.69
CA ALA A 76 10.47 7.99 -5.57
C ALA A 76 10.82 8.12 -7.08
N SER A 77 11.99 7.64 -7.49
CA SER A 77 12.51 7.68 -8.87
C SER A 77 12.23 6.37 -9.60
N ALA A 78 11.55 6.44 -10.73
CA ALA A 78 11.33 5.28 -11.60
C ALA A 78 12.65 4.71 -12.13
N GLN A 79 13.61 5.58 -12.48
CA GLN A 79 14.93 5.18 -13.00
C GLN A 79 15.76 4.48 -11.92
N ASP A 80 15.81 5.00 -10.70
CA ASP A 80 16.52 4.36 -9.58
C ASP A 80 15.90 3.01 -9.25
N SER A 81 14.57 2.91 -9.32
CA SER A 81 13.84 1.66 -9.08
C SER A 81 14.20 0.56 -10.09
N VAL A 82 14.32 0.90 -11.37
CA VAL A 82 14.76 -0.06 -12.41
C VAL A 82 16.21 -0.50 -12.17
N THR A 83 17.08 0.42 -11.80
CA THR A 83 18.49 0.10 -11.47
C THR A 83 18.59 -0.80 -10.23
N LEU A 84 17.80 -0.55 -9.20
CA LEU A 84 17.72 -1.39 -8.01
C LEU A 84 17.16 -2.77 -8.35
N LEU A 85 16.09 -2.83 -9.15
CA LEU A 85 15.49 -4.09 -9.58
C LEU A 85 16.50 -5.02 -10.26
N GLN A 86 17.37 -4.49 -11.13
CA GLN A 86 18.41 -5.30 -11.79
C GLN A 86 19.34 -5.92 -10.75
N ARG A 87 19.83 -5.14 -9.78
CA ARG A 87 20.69 -5.65 -8.70
C ARG A 87 20.00 -6.70 -7.84
N ILE A 88 18.71 -6.50 -7.57
CA ILE A 88 17.86 -7.42 -6.80
C ILE A 88 17.75 -8.75 -7.54
N ILE A 89 17.49 -8.73 -8.84
CA ILE A 89 17.42 -9.93 -9.69
C ILE A 89 18.76 -10.67 -9.72
N ASP A 90 19.86 -9.93 -9.87
CA ASP A 90 21.22 -10.49 -9.90
C ASP A 90 21.62 -11.15 -8.57
N SER A 91 21.08 -10.63 -7.43
CA SER A 91 21.27 -11.24 -6.11
C SER A 91 20.43 -12.50 -5.84
N GLY A 92 19.59 -12.91 -6.80
CA GLY A 92 18.76 -14.10 -6.69
C GLY A 92 17.39 -13.89 -6.06
N ILE A 93 16.99 -12.67 -5.70
CA ILE A 93 15.65 -12.37 -5.19
C ILE A 93 14.62 -12.45 -6.31
N ARG A 94 13.48 -13.11 -6.04
CA ARG A 94 12.43 -13.36 -7.03
C ARG A 94 11.07 -12.78 -6.67
N PHE A 95 10.91 -12.25 -5.47
CA PHE A 95 9.69 -11.58 -5.01
C PHE A 95 9.99 -10.12 -4.71
N VAL A 96 9.28 -9.23 -5.39
CA VAL A 96 9.42 -7.77 -5.24
C VAL A 96 8.10 -7.22 -4.73
N ILE A 97 8.14 -6.37 -3.69
CA ILE A 97 6.99 -5.66 -3.17
C ILE A 97 7.24 -4.16 -3.23
N GLN A 98 6.27 -3.39 -3.76
CA GLN A 98 6.36 -1.94 -3.94
C GLN A 98 4.97 -1.32 -3.95
N GLY A 99 4.82 -0.07 -3.49
CA GLY A 99 3.54 0.63 -3.48
C GLY A 99 3.67 2.15 -3.62
N GLY A 100 4.80 2.74 -3.33
CA GLY A 100 5.00 4.18 -3.36
C GLY A 100 5.20 4.74 -4.77
N GLY A 101 4.12 5.29 -5.36
CA GLY A 101 4.17 5.98 -6.65
C GLY A 101 3.85 5.12 -7.87
N SER A 102 2.77 5.47 -8.59
CA SER A 102 2.31 4.72 -9.76
C SER A 102 3.30 4.77 -10.94
N ASN A 103 4.07 5.85 -11.10
CA ASN A 103 5.14 5.94 -12.09
C ASN A 103 6.25 4.90 -11.84
N VAL A 104 6.60 4.64 -10.58
CA VAL A 104 7.53 3.58 -10.18
C VAL A 104 6.92 2.21 -10.49
N ALA A 105 5.65 2.00 -10.12
CA ALA A 105 4.96 0.74 -10.35
C ALA A 105 4.90 0.38 -11.85
N HIS A 106 4.62 1.35 -12.73
CA HIS A 106 4.67 1.14 -14.19
C HIS A 106 6.05 0.70 -14.66
N ALA A 107 7.10 1.40 -14.20
CA ALA A 107 8.48 1.08 -14.61
C ALA A 107 8.92 -0.31 -14.15
N LEU A 108 8.60 -0.69 -12.90
CA LEU A 108 8.90 -2.03 -12.38
C LEU A 108 8.10 -3.12 -13.09
N SER A 109 6.78 -2.92 -13.27
CA SER A 109 5.88 -3.86 -13.92
C SER A 109 6.32 -4.17 -15.35
N ASP A 110 6.62 -3.14 -16.14
CA ASP A 110 7.11 -3.28 -17.52
C ASP A 110 8.49 -3.96 -17.59
N THR A 111 9.41 -3.57 -16.69
CA THR A 111 10.76 -4.16 -16.64
C THR A 111 10.72 -5.63 -16.24
N ILE A 112 9.90 -6.00 -15.25
CA ILE A 112 9.72 -7.39 -14.81
C ILE A 112 9.09 -8.23 -15.92
N ALA A 113 8.06 -7.73 -16.60
CA ALA A 113 7.43 -8.45 -17.69
C ALA A 113 8.45 -8.76 -18.82
N LYS A 114 9.25 -7.76 -19.22
CA LYS A 114 10.31 -7.93 -20.24
C LYS A 114 11.42 -8.86 -19.77
N HIS A 115 11.81 -8.78 -18.50
CA HIS A 115 12.82 -9.67 -17.92
C HIS A 115 12.35 -11.12 -17.95
N ASN A 116 11.12 -11.39 -17.51
CA ASN A 116 10.58 -12.75 -17.39
C ASN A 116 10.41 -13.45 -18.74
N VAL A 117 10.07 -12.70 -19.80
CA VAL A 117 10.04 -13.24 -21.16
C VAL A 117 11.43 -13.70 -21.62
N ARG A 118 12.50 -12.97 -21.27
CA ARG A 118 13.88 -13.27 -21.66
C ARG A 118 14.54 -14.31 -20.78
N ASN A 119 14.11 -14.41 -19.52
CA ASN A 119 14.73 -15.24 -18.48
C ASN A 119 13.66 -15.99 -17.68
N PRO A 120 12.89 -16.90 -18.29
CA PRO A 120 11.78 -17.59 -17.62
C PRO A 120 12.22 -18.36 -16.37
N ASP A 121 13.43 -18.93 -16.36
CA ASP A 121 13.99 -19.64 -15.20
C ASP A 121 14.39 -18.71 -14.03
N LYS A 122 14.44 -17.40 -14.29
CA LYS A 122 14.75 -16.37 -13.30
C LYS A 122 13.60 -15.37 -13.15
N ALA A 123 12.39 -15.84 -13.40
CA ALA A 123 11.19 -15.01 -13.32
C ALA A 123 11.06 -14.32 -11.95
N VAL A 124 10.49 -13.14 -11.96
CA VAL A 124 10.23 -12.29 -10.78
C VAL A 124 8.73 -12.03 -10.67
N LEU A 125 8.19 -12.12 -9.47
CA LEU A 125 6.82 -11.78 -9.16
C LEU A 125 6.76 -10.42 -8.47
N TYR A 126 5.87 -9.54 -8.93
CA TYR A 126 5.68 -8.20 -8.38
C TYR A 126 4.35 -8.09 -7.64
N LEU A 127 4.43 -7.76 -6.34
CA LEU A 127 3.31 -7.49 -5.46
C LEU A 127 3.19 -5.97 -5.26
N ASN A 128 2.17 -5.37 -5.84
CA ASN A 128 1.86 -3.97 -5.69
C ASN A 128 0.84 -3.79 -4.56
N PHE A 129 1.28 -3.24 -3.43
CA PHE A 129 0.40 -3.12 -2.27
C PHE A 129 -0.31 -1.76 -2.15
N ALA A 130 0.07 -0.73 -2.94
CA ALA A 130 -0.50 0.61 -2.78
C ALA A 130 -0.46 1.53 -4.02
N ALA A 131 0.22 1.19 -5.13
CA ALA A 131 0.18 2.00 -6.34
C ALA A 131 -1.15 1.82 -7.08
N GLN A 132 -1.89 2.93 -7.28
CA GLN A 132 -3.33 2.90 -7.54
C GLN A 132 -3.73 3.32 -8.96
N ASP A 133 -2.79 3.58 -9.90
CA ASP A 133 -3.15 3.90 -11.28
C ASP A 133 -3.95 2.75 -11.92
N PRO A 134 -5.18 3.01 -12.43
CA PRO A 134 -6.03 1.98 -13.02
C PRO A 134 -5.38 1.22 -14.18
N ALA A 135 -4.54 1.88 -14.97
CA ALA A 135 -3.87 1.28 -16.13
C ALA A 135 -3.07 0.01 -15.80
N LEU A 136 -2.52 -0.09 -14.57
CA LEU A 136 -1.73 -1.24 -14.10
C LEU A 136 -2.50 -2.58 -14.09
N THR A 137 -3.83 -2.55 -13.97
CA THR A 137 -4.71 -3.73 -14.05
C THR A 137 -5.77 -3.60 -15.14
N ASN A 138 -5.55 -2.68 -16.08
CA ASN A 138 -6.32 -2.51 -17.31
C ASN A 138 -5.38 -2.66 -18.52
N GLU A 139 -5.25 -1.66 -19.35
CA GLU A 139 -4.51 -1.71 -20.63
C GLU A 139 -3.00 -2.00 -20.50
N LYS A 140 -2.41 -1.85 -19.31
CA LYS A 140 -1.00 -2.17 -19.00
C LYS A 140 -0.83 -3.36 -18.07
N CYS A 141 -1.89 -4.15 -17.91
CA CYS A 141 -1.81 -5.36 -17.09
C CYS A 141 -0.81 -6.37 -17.67
N ASN A 142 -0.20 -7.13 -16.79
CA ASN A 142 0.59 -8.29 -17.17
C ASN A 142 0.54 -9.37 -16.09
N PHE A 143 0.84 -10.62 -16.47
CA PHE A 143 0.74 -11.80 -15.62
C PHE A 143 1.59 -11.74 -14.34
N TRP A 144 2.66 -10.98 -14.31
CA TRP A 144 3.62 -10.95 -13.21
C TRP A 144 3.36 -9.87 -12.16
N HIS A 145 2.30 -9.05 -12.37
CA HIS A 145 1.90 -7.97 -11.48
C HIS A 145 0.59 -8.30 -10.76
N PHE A 146 0.60 -8.26 -9.43
CA PHE A 146 -0.57 -8.47 -8.56
C PHE A 146 -0.79 -7.23 -7.69
N ARG A 147 -1.99 -6.65 -7.75
CA ARG A 147 -2.33 -5.45 -6.99
C ARG A 147 -3.23 -5.77 -5.81
N PHE A 148 -2.80 -5.34 -4.61
CA PHE A 148 -3.47 -5.61 -3.34
C PHE A 148 -4.25 -4.41 -2.79
N ASP A 149 -4.10 -3.19 -3.31
CA ASP A 149 -4.96 -2.06 -2.98
C ASP A 149 -6.00 -1.80 -4.08
N ALA A 150 -7.12 -1.20 -3.73
CA ALA A 150 -8.09 -0.73 -4.71
C ALA A 150 -7.50 0.39 -5.58
N HIS A 151 -7.75 0.35 -6.89
CA HIS A 151 -7.29 1.41 -7.78
C HIS A 151 -8.16 2.67 -7.71
N VAL A 152 -7.67 3.75 -8.35
CA VAL A 152 -8.33 5.06 -8.35
C VAL A 152 -9.81 4.96 -8.70
N ASP A 153 -10.18 4.26 -9.78
CA ASP A 153 -11.59 4.23 -10.21
C ASP A 153 -12.50 3.56 -9.16
N MET A 154 -12.05 2.47 -8.50
CA MET A 154 -12.79 1.83 -7.41
C MET A 154 -12.99 2.80 -6.23
N LYS A 155 -11.92 3.53 -5.86
CA LYS A 155 -11.98 4.50 -4.76
C LYS A 155 -12.81 5.73 -5.11
N LEU A 156 -12.68 6.25 -6.32
CA LEU A 156 -13.49 7.38 -6.82
C LEU A 156 -14.95 7.00 -7.03
N ASP A 157 -15.25 5.76 -7.40
CA ASP A 157 -16.64 5.28 -7.43
C ASP A 157 -17.27 5.35 -6.05
N ALA A 158 -16.57 4.89 -5.00
CA ALA A 158 -17.02 4.99 -3.62
C ALA A 158 -17.19 6.45 -3.17
N ILE A 159 -16.20 7.32 -3.43
CA ILE A 159 -16.26 8.76 -3.10
C ILE A 159 -17.44 9.42 -3.80
N THR A 160 -17.59 9.24 -5.10
CA THR A 160 -18.64 9.91 -5.88
C THR A 160 -20.03 9.36 -5.58
N ASN A 161 -20.16 8.08 -5.19
CA ASN A 161 -21.41 7.52 -4.65
C ASN A 161 -21.75 8.12 -3.28
N HIS A 162 -20.75 8.40 -2.44
CA HIS A 162 -20.96 9.07 -1.17
C HIS A 162 -21.36 10.55 -1.39
N ILE A 163 -20.67 11.28 -2.27
CA ILE A 163 -21.01 12.65 -2.66
C ILE A 163 -22.41 12.72 -3.28
N ALA A 164 -22.81 11.71 -4.06
CA ALA A 164 -24.14 11.68 -4.69
C ALA A 164 -25.29 11.71 -3.68
N ARG A 165 -25.05 11.26 -2.44
CA ARG A 165 -26.03 11.29 -1.34
C ARG A 165 -26.06 12.65 -0.60
N GLN A 166 -25.07 13.52 -0.85
CA GLN A 166 -24.91 14.83 -0.18
C GLN A 166 -25.48 15.93 -1.07
N LYS A 167 -26.78 16.24 -0.90
CA LYS A 167 -27.50 17.20 -1.76
C LYS A 167 -26.98 18.64 -1.66
N ASN A 168 -26.33 18.97 -0.53
CA ASN A 168 -25.74 20.28 -0.26
C ASN A 168 -24.46 20.55 -1.07
N ILE A 169 -23.74 19.52 -1.53
CA ILE A 169 -22.53 19.70 -2.35
C ILE A 169 -22.94 20.12 -3.76
N LYS A 170 -22.51 21.30 -4.18
CA LYS A 170 -22.75 21.88 -5.50
C LYS A 170 -21.49 22.21 -6.27
N LYS A 171 -20.37 22.39 -5.56
CA LYS A 171 -19.09 22.75 -6.14
C LYS A 171 -18.01 21.81 -5.62
N VAL A 172 -17.14 21.35 -6.52
CA VAL A 172 -16.00 20.50 -6.20
C VAL A 172 -14.74 21.09 -6.81
N TYR A 173 -13.66 21.11 -6.07
CA TYR A 173 -12.32 21.46 -6.56
C TYR A 173 -11.43 20.23 -6.58
N LEU A 174 -10.69 20.02 -7.65
CA LEU A 174 -9.71 18.94 -7.79
C LEU A 174 -8.31 19.53 -7.62
N LEU A 175 -7.51 18.99 -6.70
CA LEU A 175 -6.12 19.39 -6.51
C LEU A 175 -5.25 18.15 -6.31
N ASN A 176 -4.42 17.82 -7.30
CA ASN A 176 -3.65 16.59 -7.29
C ASN A 176 -2.18 16.80 -7.70
N GLN A 177 -1.34 15.85 -7.35
CA GLN A 177 0.05 15.78 -7.82
C GLN A 177 0.11 15.42 -9.29
N ASP A 178 0.97 16.10 -10.08
CA ASP A 178 1.10 15.91 -11.53
C ASP A 178 1.95 14.67 -11.87
N TYR A 179 1.31 13.53 -11.81
CA TYR A 179 1.81 12.23 -12.31
C TYR A 179 0.64 11.26 -12.51
N ALA A 180 0.90 10.03 -13.02
CA ALA A 180 -0.13 9.07 -13.43
C ALA A 180 -1.28 8.91 -12.41
N PHE A 181 -0.98 8.80 -11.11
CA PHE A 181 -2.00 8.67 -10.07
C PHE A 181 -2.88 9.92 -9.92
N GLY A 182 -2.29 11.11 -9.81
CA GLY A 182 -3.06 12.35 -9.66
C GLY A 182 -3.89 12.68 -10.89
N GLN A 183 -3.34 12.43 -12.09
CA GLN A 183 -4.05 12.58 -13.37
C GLN A 183 -5.23 11.60 -13.46
N ALA A 184 -5.05 10.35 -13.00
CA ALA A 184 -6.14 9.36 -12.93
C ALA A 184 -7.28 9.81 -12.01
N ILE A 185 -6.96 10.39 -10.82
CA ILE A 185 -7.96 10.92 -9.90
C ILE A 185 -8.75 12.05 -10.55
N ALA A 186 -8.07 13.01 -11.15
CA ALA A 186 -8.72 14.15 -11.80
C ALA A 186 -9.66 13.68 -12.92
N LYS A 187 -9.22 12.74 -13.76
CA LYS A 187 -10.01 12.12 -14.81
C LYS A 187 -11.25 11.41 -14.25
N ALA A 188 -11.05 10.47 -13.31
CA ALA A 188 -12.13 9.67 -12.74
C ALA A 188 -13.17 10.55 -12.01
N ALA A 189 -12.71 11.56 -11.25
CA ALA A 189 -13.61 12.49 -10.57
C ALA A 189 -14.50 13.25 -11.56
N ARG A 190 -13.93 13.80 -12.66
CA ARG A 190 -14.72 14.48 -13.70
C ARG A 190 -15.76 13.56 -14.34
N GLU A 191 -15.34 12.39 -14.79
CA GLU A 191 -16.22 11.44 -15.50
C GLU A 191 -17.34 10.91 -14.61
N MET A 192 -17.02 10.56 -13.37
CA MET A 192 -17.99 9.98 -12.45
C MET A 192 -18.95 11.04 -11.87
N LEU A 193 -18.48 12.24 -11.55
CA LEU A 193 -19.37 13.33 -11.11
C LEU A 193 -20.29 13.77 -12.24
N ALA A 194 -19.80 13.95 -13.46
CA ALA A 194 -20.64 14.29 -14.62
C ALA A 194 -21.78 13.26 -14.83
N LYS A 195 -21.49 11.97 -14.57
CA LYS A 195 -22.51 10.91 -14.70
C LYS A 195 -23.49 10.86 -13.53
N LYS A 196 -23.00 10.99 -12.29
CA LYS A 196 -23.78 10.73 -11.07
C LYS A 196 -24.44 12.00 -10.51
N ARG A 197 -23.81 13.14 -10.71
CA ARG A 197 -24.23 14.45 -10.18
C ARG A 197 -23.90 15.57 -11.18
N PRO A 198 -24.61 15.59 -12.34
CA PRO A 198 -24.40 16.61 -13.37
C PRO A 198 -24.74 18.04 -12.90
N ASP A 199 -25.35 18.18 -11.71
CA ASP A 199 -25.63 19.43 -11.03
C ASP A 199 -24.46 19.95 -10.17
N ILE A 200 -23.33 19.24 -10.13
CA ILE A 200 -22.11 19.69 -9.43
C ILE A 200 -21.17 20.34 -10.43
N ASP A 201 -20.78 21.57 -10.14
CA ASP A 201 -19.76 22.28 -10.89
C ASP A 201 -18.36 21.89 -10.38
N ILE A 202 -17.47 21.47 -11.29
CA ILE A 202 -16.03 21.37 -11.00
C ILE A 202 -15.43 22.75 -11.21
N VAL A 203 -15.25 23.48 -10.11
CA VAL A 203 -14.86 24.90 -10.11
C VAL A 203 -13.35 25.14 -10.15
N GLY A 204 -12.56 24.06 -10.17
CA GLY A 204 -11.11 24.10 -10.36
C GLY A 204 -10.56 22.69 -10.49
N ASP A 205 -9.46 22.56 -11.22
CA ASP A 205 -8.77 21.31 -11.51
C ASP A 205 -7.28 21.59 -11.74
N ASP A 206 -6.54 21.66 -10.63
CA ASP A 206 -5.11 21.95 -10.64
C ASP A 206 -4.27 20.69 -10.41
N LEU A 207 -3.23 20.56 -11.21
CA LEU A 207 -2.13 19.60 -10.98
C LEU A 207 -0.89 20.38 -10.53
N HIS A 208 -0.14 19.84 -9.58
CA HIS A 208 1.09 20.46 -9.10
C HIS A 208 2.28 19.48 -9.11
N PRO A 209 3.53 19.97 -9.27
CA PRO A 209 4.71 19.11 -9.30
C PRO A 209 4.89 18.33 -8.00
N MET A 210 4.89 16.98 -8.10
CA MET A 210 4.99 16.05 -6.98
C MET A 210 6.28 16.27 -6.17
N GLY A 211 6.15 16.52 -4.86
CA GLY A 211 7.25 16.68 -3.91
C GLY A 211 8.08 17.94 -4.07
N LYS A 212 7.67 18.89 -4.93
CA LYS A 212 8.45 20.11 -5.24
C LYS A 212 7.80 21.39 -4.72
N VAL A 213 6.51 21.39 -4.46
CA VAL A 213 5.79 22.56 -3.92
C VAL A 213 6.18 22.75 -2.46
N LYS A 214 6.64 23.95 -2.11
CA LYS A 214 7.02 24.31 -0.73
C LYS A 214 5.97 25.16 -0.05
N ASP A 215 5.12 25.83 -0.82
CA ASP A 215 4.06 26.71 -0.36
C ASP A 215 2.77 26.44 -1.15
N PHE A 216 1.73 25.98 -0.45
CA PHE A 216 0.40 25.70 -1.03
C PHE A 216 -0.54 26.91 -0.96
N SER A 217 -0.12 28.05 -0.40
CA SER A 217 -0.95 29.24 -0.25
C SER A 217 -1.60 29.71 -1.58
N PRO A 218 -0.91 29.66 -2.75
CA PRO A 218 -1.54 30.02 -4.01
C PRO A 218 -2.70 29.11 -4.40
N TYR A 219 -2.57 27.81 -4.14
CA TYR A 219 -3.65 26.84 -4.39
C TYR A 219 -4.82 27.04 -3.43
N ILE A 220 -4.54 27.26 -2.14
CA ILE A 220 -5.57 27.55 -1.14
C ILE A 220 -6.34 28.83 -1.49
N SER A 221 -5.66 29.87 -1.97
CA SER A 221 -6.29 31.12 -2.42
C SER A 221 -7.26 30.87 -3.58
N LYS A 222 -6.88 30.03 -4.56
CA LYS A 222 -7.77 29.64 -5.67
C LYS A 222 -8.99 28.85 -5.17
N ILE A 223 -8.77 27.86 -4.29
CA ILE A 223 -9.85 27.06 -3.70
C ILE A 223 -10.84 27.98 -2.97
N LYS A 224 -10.34 28.89 -2.13
CA LYS A 224 -11.18 29.84 -1.40
C LYS A 224 -11.96 30.78 -2.32
N ALA A 225 -11.32 31.28 -3.34
CA ALA A 225 -11.96 32.19 -4.34
C ALA A 225 -13.03 31.47 -5.17
N SER A 226 -12.92 30.17 -5.39
CA SER A 226 -13.91 29.38 -6.12
C SER A 226 -15.22 29.18 -5.37
N GLY A 227 -15.22 29.36 -4.06
CA GLY A 227 -16.40 29.13 -3.21
C GLY A 227 -16.84 27.68 -3.18
N THR A 228 -15.89 26.73 -3.31
CA THR A 228 -16.19 25.31 -3.22
C THR A 228 -16.44 24.88 -1.77
N GLU A 229 -17.29 23.89 -1.57
CA GLU A 229 -17.49 23.21 -0.26
C GLU A 229 -16.66 21.92 -0.14
N THR A 230 -16.11 21.43 -1.25
CA THR A 230 -15.49 20.11 -1.29
C THR A 230 -14.25 20.10 -2.17
N VAL A 231 -13.18 19.49 -1.66
CA VAL A 231 -11.94 19.24 -2.40
C VAL A 231 -11.72 17.74 -2.52
N ILE A 232 -11.41 17.24 -3.72
CA ILE A 232 -10.95 15.86 -3.94
C ILE A 232 -9.45 15.90 -4.22
N THR A 233 -8.67 15.17 -3.44
CA THR A 233 -7.21 15.16 -3.55
C THR A 233 -6.59 13.79 -3.30
N GLY A 234 -5.62 13.43 -4.13
CA GLY A 234 -4.74 12.27 -3.93
C GLY A 234 -3.40 12.63 -3.31
N ASN A 235 -3.20 13.86 -2.88
CA ASN A 235 -1.92 14.28 -2.30
C ASN A 235 -1.50 13.36 -1.14
N TRP A 236 -0.21 13.07 -1.05
CA TRP A 236 0.39 12.25 0.00
C TRP A 236 1.80 12.73 0.37
N GLY A 237 2.34 12.21 1.47
CA GLY A 237 3.63 12.62 1.99
C GLY A 237 3.67 14.10 2.36
N THR A 238 4.78 14.76 2.11
CA THR A 238 4.98 16.18 2.44
C THR A 238 3.97 17.09 1.75
N ASP A 239 3.57 16.79 0.50
CA ASP A 239 2.61 17.59 -0.25
C ASP A 239 1.24 17.66 0.46
N PHE A 240 0.76 16.53 0.99
CA PHE A 240 -0.48 16.50 1.79
C PHE A 240 -0.34 17.33 3.07
N SER A 241 0.76 17.14 3.79
CA SER A 241 1.01 17.86 5.05
C SER A 241 1.05 19.38 4.85
N LEU A 242 1.72 19.85 3.77
CA LEU A 242 1.80 21.27 3.43
C LEU A 242 0.44 21.83 2.96
N LEU A 243 -0.33 21.05 2.19
CA LEU A 243 -1.68 21.41 1.79
C LEU A 243 -2.58 21.64 3.02
N ILE A 244 -2.62 20.69 3.96
CA ILE A 244 -3.44 20.81 5.17
C ILE A 244 -2.97 21.95 6.06
N LYS A 245 -1.65 22.14 6.19
CA LYS A 245 -1.09 23.27 6.93
C LYS A 245 -1.56 24.61 6.35
N ALA A 246 -1.41 24.80 5.03
CA ALA A 246 -1.84 26.02 4.36
C ALA A 246 -3.38 26.23 4.49
N SER A 247 -4.18 25.17 4.39
CA SER A 247 -5.63 25.25 4.60
C SER A 247 -6.00 25.82 5.97
N LYS A 248 -5.31 25.37 7.00
CA LYS A 248 -5.52 25.86 8.39
C LYS A 248 -5.10 27.33 8.52
N GLU A 249 -3.95 27.71 8.00
CA GLU A 249 -3.40 29.07 8.09
C GLU A 249 -4.29 30.08 7.39
N PHE A 250 -4.95 29.68 6.29
CA PHE A 250 -5.89 30.53 5.54
C PHE A 250 -7.33 30.44 6.02
N GLY A 251 -7.62 29.64 7.03
CA GLY A 251 -8.99 29.43 7.53
C GLY A 251 -9.92 28.91 6.45
N LEU A 252 -9.45 27.97 5.63
CA LEU A 252 -10.26 27.36 4.57
C LEU A 252 -11.21 26.32 5.19
N ASP A 253 -12.51 26.54 5.04
CA ASP A 253 -13.57 25.68 5.55
C ASP A 253 -14.17 24.86 4.41
N VAL A 254 -13.60 23.68 4.17
CA VAL A 254 -14.05 22.72 3.14
C VAL A 254 -13.91 21.31 3.62
N THR A 255 -14.70 20.40 3.06
CA THR A 255 -14.53 18.95 3.26
C THR A 255 -13.55 18.39 2.23
N TYR A 256 -12.48 17.76 2.69
CA TYR A 256 -11.54 17.04 1.84
C TYR A 256 -11.96 15.58 1.72
N TYR A 257 -12.06 15.08 0.48
CA TYR A 257 -12.07 13.65 0.18
C TYR A 257 -10.68 13.24 -0.29
N THR A 258 -10.06 12.33 0.46
CA THR A 258 -8.66 11.95 0.25
C THR A 258 -8.52 10.45 0.03
N LEU A 259 -7.41 10.05 -0.60
CA LEU A 259 -7.07 8.65 -0.83
C LEU A 259 -5.90 8.19 0.05
N ASN A 260 -5.20 9.12 0.70
CA ASN A 260 -3.95 8.84 1.42
C ASN A 260 -3.82 9.56 2.78
N ALA A 261 -4.91 10.12 3.32
CA ALA A 261 -4.86 10.87 4.58
C ALA A 261 -4.61 9.99 5.82
N GLN A 262 -4.61 8.67 5.68
CA GLN A 262 -4.24 7.77 6.78
C GLN A 262 -2.75 7.42 6.81
N ASN A 263 -1.94 7.87 5.83
CA ASN A 263 -0.53 7.55 5.77
C ASN A 263 0.24 8.21 6.94
N ALA A 264 1.39 7.64 7.29
CA ALA A 264 2.25 8.16 8.37
C ALA A 264 2.53 9.65 8.22
N GLY A 265 2.36 10.41 9.31
CA GLY A 265 2.49 11.86 9.37
C GLY A 265 1.23 12.64 8.94
N ALA A 266 0.28 12.01 8.25
CA ALA A 266 -0.97 12.67 7.85
C ALA A 266 -1.89 12.96 9.05
N PRO A 267 -2.15 12.02 9.98
CA PRO A 267 -2.96 12.29 11.17
C PRO A 267 -2.46 13.48 12.01
N LYS A 268 -1.14 13.58 12.24
CA LYS A 268 -0.54 14.76 12.91
C LYS A 268 -0.75 16.05 12.14
N SER A 269 -0.62 16.00 10.82
CA SER A 269 -0.85 17.17 9.96
C SER A 269 -2.31 17.63 10.00
N ILE A 270 -3.26 16.71 10.03
CA ILE A 270 -4.68 16.99 10.16
C ILE A 270 -4.96 17.60 11.55
N GLY A 271 -4.62 16.90 12.63
CA GLY A 271 -4.83 17.34 14.01
C GLY A 271 -6.27 17.78 14.29
N ALA A 272 -6.48 18.48 15.41
CA ALA A 272 -7.79 18.95 15.84
C ALA A 272 -8.48 19.91 14.84
N ALA A 273 -7.69 20.74 14.15
CA ALA A 273 -8.25 21.74 13.22
C ALA A 273 -8.82 21.12 11.92
N GLY A 274 -8.41 19.93 11.54
CA GLY A 274 -8.96 19.22 10.39
C GLY A 274 -9.96 18.12 10.78
N ALA A 275 -10.24 17.96 12.08
CA ALA A 275 -11.24 16.99 12.52
C ALA A 275 -12.62 17.31 11.91
N ASP A 276 -13.35 16.26 11.55
CA ASP A 276 -14.65 16.29 10.89
C ASP A 276 -14.68 16.87 9.46
N HIS A 277 -13.56 17.45 8.99
CA HIS A 277 -13.41 18.02 7.63
C HIS A 277 -12.62 17.11 6.68
N ILE A 278 -11.92 16.10 7.18
CA ILE A 278 -11.12 15.21 6.36
C ILE A 278 -11.76 13.83 6.28
N LYS A 279 -12.11 13.42 5.06
CA LYS A 279 -12.57 12.06 4.75
C LYS A 279 -11.49 11.31 3.98
N ASN A 280 -11.31 10.04 4.32
CA ASN A 280 -10.35 9.18 3.64
C ASN A 280 -11.04 7.92 3.09
N VAL A 281 -10.59 7.47 1.92
CA VAL A 281 -11.02 6.20 1.33
C VAL A 281 -9.90 5.18 1.38
N SER A 282 -10.15 4.05 2.03
CA SER A 282 -9.13 3.02 2.28
C SER A 282 -9.73 1.62 2.36
N ALA A 283 -8.88 0.60 2.24
CA ALA A 283 -9.30 -0.79 2.42
C ALA A 283 -9.43 -1.20 3.91
N TRP A 284 -8.88 -0.40 4.82
CA TRP A 284 -8.85 -0.68 6.25
C TRP A 284 -8.55 0.58 7.06
N HIS A 285 -8.96 0.63 8.30
CA HIS A 285 -8.48 1.54 9.35
C HIS A 285 -8.63 0.89 10.74
N SER A 286 -7.91 1.39 11.74
CA SER A 286 -7.83 0.80 13.08
C SER A 286 -9.17 0.64 13.81
N ASN A 287 -10.15 1.47 13.46
CA ASN A 287 -11.50 1.45 14.06
C ASN A 287 -12.56 0.82 13.12
N ALA A 288 -12.15 0.13 12.04
CA ALA A 288 -13.09 -0.57 11.18
C ALA A 288 -13.83 -1.68 11.97
N ALA A 289 -15.12 -1.87 11.69
CA ALA A 289 -15.85 -3.03 12.20
C ALA A 289 -15.22 -4.31 11.64
N GLU A 290 -15.30 -5.41 12.39
CA GLU A 290 -14.72 -6.71 12.02
C GLU A 290 -13.20 -6.69 11.77
N ASN A 291 -12.48 -5.78 12.45
CA ASN A 291 -11.04 -5.61 12.33
C ASN A 291 -10.27 -6.81 12.94
N LYS A 292 -9.92 -7.80 12.12
CA LYS A 292 -9.09 -8.94 12.54
C LYS A 292 -7.62 -8.56 12.72
N ALA A 293 -7.17 -7.43 12.16
CA ALA A 293 -5.83 -6.90 12.38
C ALA A 293 -5.67 -6.19 13.74
N GLU A 294 -6.73 -6.06 14.55
CA GLU A 294 -6.69 -5.31 15.82
C GLU A 294 -5.56 -5.77 16.74
N LYS A 295 -5.42 -7.08 16.93
CA LYS A 295 -4.34 -7.62 17.77
C LYS A 295 -2.96 -7.30 17.17
N PHE A 296 -2.78 -7.53 15.87
CA PHE A 296 -1.52 -7.23 15.19
C PHE A 296 -1.15 -5.74 15.28
N ALA A 297 -2.10 -4.85 15.00
CA ALA A 297 -1.89 -3.40 15.09
C ALA A 297 -1.53 -2.94 16.52
N ASN A 298 -2.16 -3.52 17.55
CA ASN A 298 -1.85 -3.22 18.95
C ASN A 298 -0.46 -3.75 19.36
N ASP A 299 -0.07 -4.93 18.92
CA ASP A 299 1.25 -5.48 19.19
C ASP A 299 2.34 -4.69 18.46
N TYR A 300 2.07 -4.27 17.22
CA TYR A 300 2.91 -3.35 16.45
C TYR A 300 3.12 -2.03 17.20
N ARG A 301 2.03 -1.36 17.64
CA ARG A 301 2.09 -0.10 18.39
C ARG A 301 2.93 -0.23 19.67
N LYS A 302 2.78 -1.34 20.39
CA LYS A 302 3.59 -1.62 21.60
C LYS A 302 5.08 -1.76 21.30
N LYS A 303 5.42 -2.48 20.22
CA LYS A 303 6.81 -2.79 19.84
C LYS A 303 7.52 -1.57 19.25
N TYR A 304 6.89 -0.89 18.29
CA TYR A 304 7.53 0.15 17.49
C TYR A 304 7.21 1.58 17.95
N LYS A 305 6.27 1.77 18.89
CA LYS A 305 5.75 3.08 19.32
C LYS A 305 5.27 3.92 18.13
N ASP A 306 4.61 3.27 17.20
CA ASP A 306 4.13 3.79 15.93
C ASP A 306 2.83 3.09 15.55
N ASP A 307 2.04 3.65 14.65
CA ASP A 307 0.77 3.05 14.24
C ASP A 307 0.94 2.16 13.00
N PHE A 308 0.04 1.18 12.88
CA PHE A 308 -0.08 0.37 11.67
C PHE A 308 -1.08 1.02 10.72
N TYR A 309 -0.67 1.29 9.47
CA TYR A 309 -1.46 2.06 8.51
C TYR A 309 -1.91 1.25 7.28
N TYR A 310 -1.12 0.25 6.85
CA TYR A 310 -1.27 -0.37 5.54
C TYR A 310 -1.60 -1.87 5.63
N ALA A 311 -2.87 -2.20 5.89
CA ALA A 311 -3.31 -3.61 5.93
C ALA A 311 -3.13 -4.32 4.58
N THR A 312 -3.11 -3.57 3.46
CA THR A 312 -2.84 -4.12 2.12
C THR A 312 -1.44 -4.74 2.01
N SER A 313 -0.45 -4.20 2.73
CA SER A 313 0.90 -4.79 2.81
C SER A 313 0.89 -6.15 3.52
N LYS A 314 0.11 -6.26 4.60
CA LYS A 314 -0.07 -7.51 5.36
C LYS A 314 -0.80 -8.55 4.51
N THR A 315 -1.91 -8.18 3.89
CA THR A 315 -2.67 -9.06 2.98
C THR A 315 -1.78 -9.57 1.84
N ALA A 316 -0.93 -8.71 1.27
CA ALA A 316 -0.03 -9.10 0.18
C ALA A 316 0.95 -10.21 0.60
N LEU A 317 1.62 -10.06 1.75
CA LEU A 317 2.57 -11.06 2.24
C LEU A 317 1.89 -12.33 2.76
N GLU A 318 0.73 -12.22 3.40
CA GLU A 318 -0.04 -13.38 3.85
C GLU A 318 -0.58 -14.21 2.67
N MET A 319 -1.08 -13.56 1.61
CA MET A 319 -1.51 -14.24 0.38
C MET A 319 -0.31 -14.84 -0.37
N LEU A 320 0.85 -14.17 -0.39
CA LEU A 320 2.09 -14.75 -0.92
C LEU A 320 2.48 -16.02 -0.16
N ALA A 321 2.48 -15.97 1.17
CA ALA A 321 2.80 -17.14 2.00
C ALA A 321 1.82 -18.28 1.75
N LYS A 322 0.53 -17.98 1.66
CA LYS A 322 -0.50 -18.97 1.31
C LYS A 322 -0.27 -19.56 -0.09
N ALA A 323 0.05 -18.74 -1.09
CA ALA A 323 0.29 -19.20 -2.46
C ALA A 323 1.51 -20.13 -2.55
N ILE A 324 2.57 -19.82 -1.80
CA ILE A 324 3.76 -20.69 -1.70
C ILE A 324 3.40 -22.03 -1.05
N ASN A 325 2.63 -22.02 0.02
CA ASN A 325 2.19 -23.25 0.71
C ASN A 325 1.28 -24.11 -0.17
N ASP A 326 0.29 -23.48 -0.82
CA ASP A 326 -0.68 -24.20 -1.65
C ASP A 326 -0.02 -24.77 -2.92
N SER A 327 0.89 -24.04 -3.55
CA SER A 327 1.66 -24.51 -4.71
C SER A 327 2.79 -25.49 -4.34
N LYS A 328 3.15 -25.56 -3.06
CA LYS A 328 4.34 -26.28 -2.56
C LYS A 328 5.61 -25.89 -3.32
N SER A 329 5.75 -24.61 -3.67
CA SER A 329 6.82 -24.11 -4.52
C SER A 329 7.14 -22.66 -4.20
N THR A 330 8.41 -22.29 -4.34
CA THR A 330 8.88 -20.89 -4.35
C THR A 330 9.14 -20.38 -5.78
N GLU A 331 8.81 -21.18 -6.79
CA GLU A 331 8.95 -20.80 -8.20
C GLU A 331 7.88 -19.73 -8.55
N PRO A 332 8.29 -18.53 -9.01
CA PRO A 332 7.37 -17.41 -9.25
C PRO A 332 6.19 -17.74 -10.16
N LEU A 333 6.38 -18.56 -11.20
CA LEU A 333 5.30 -18.94 -12.11
C LEU A 333 4.22 -19.77 -11.39
N LYS A 334 4.61 -20.75 -10.58
CA LYS A 334 3.66 -21.58 -9.82
C LYS A 334 2.94 -20.77 -8.76
N VAL A 335 3.67 -19.89 -8.08
CA VAL A 335 3.10 -18.98 -7.08
C VAL A 335 2.10 -18.01 -7.72
N ALA A 336 2.45 -17.41 -8.87
CA ALA A 336 1.56 -16.50 -9.60
C ALA A 336 0.27 -17.20 -10.02
N ARG A 337 0.35 -18.40 -10.61
CA ARG A 337 -0.83 -19.19 -10.99
C ARG A 337 -1.70 -19.56 -9.79
N THR A 338 -1.11 -19.76 -8.61
CA THR A 338 -1.84 -20.04 -7.40
C THR A 338 -2.50 -18.79 -6.81
N LEU A 339 -1.92 -17.61 -7.02
CA LEU A 339 -2.53 -16.33 -6.65
C LEU A 339 -3.74 -15.97 -7.52
N GLU A 340 -3.76 -16.36 -8.81
CA GLU A 340 -4.91 -16.12 -9.70
C GLU A 340 -6.19 -16.77 -9.13
N GLY A 341 -7.23 -15.97 -8.94
CA GLY A 341 -8.51 -16.45 -8.40
C GLY A 341 -8.49 -16.82 -6.91
N MET A 342 -7.36 -16.66 -6.21
CA MET A 342 -7.24 -17.02 -4.80
C MET A 342 -8.24 -16.23 -3.96
N LYS A 343 -9.04 -16.96 -3.16
CA LYS A 343 -9.83 -16.40 -2.06
C LYS A 343 -9.03 -16.43 -0.77
N TYR A 344 -9.15 -15.36 0.00
CA TYR A 344 -8.45 -15.23 1.28
C TYR A 344 -9.35 -14.56 2.31
N GLN A 345 -9.27 -15.01 3.57
CA GLN A 345 -9.95 -14.38 4.68
C GLN A 345 -9.06 -13.27 5.22
N GLY A 346 -9.21 -12.06 4.67
CA GLY A 346 -8.46 -10.88 5.08
C GLY A 346 -8.94 -10.27 6.41
N ASP A 347 -8.30 -9.17 6.79
CA ASP A 347 -8.55 -8.49 8.07
C ASP A 347 -9.92 -7.84 8.17
N THR A 348 -10.57 -7.54 7.06
CA THR A 348 -11.88 -6.88 6.98
C THR A 348 -12.95 -7.72 6.26
N GLY A 349 -12.74 -9.02 6.14
CA GLY A 349 -13.64 -9.95 5.49
C GLY A 349 -13.00 -10.77 4.38
N GLU A 350 -13.82 -11.52 3.62
CA GLU A 350 -13.33 -12.27 2.47
C GLU A 350 -12.87 -11.32 1.36
N VAL A 351 -11.70 -11.59 0.81
CA VAL A 351 -11.11 -10.92 -0.35
C VAL A 351 -10.75 -11.96 -1.41
N TRP A 352 -10.64 -11.55 -2.67
CA TRP A 352 -10.17 -12.46 -3.71
C TRP A 352 -9.35 -11.74 -4.77
N MET A 353 -8.34 -12.40 -5.28
CA MET A 353 -7.55 -11.94 -6.40
C MET A 353 -8.29 -12.25 -7.70
N ARG A 354 -8.78 -11.24 -8.41
CA ARG A 354 -9.47 -11.44 -9.69
C ARG A 354 -8.48 -11.99 -10.72
N ALA A 355 -8.85 -13.13 -11.36
CA ALA A 355 -7.96 -13.80 -12.29
C ALA A 355 -7.75 -13.01 -13.59
N ASP A 356 -8.73 -12.21 -14.01
CA ASP A 356 -8.67 -11.52 -15.30
C ASP A 356 -7.58 -10.44 -15.38
N ASP A 357 -7.26 -9.79 -14.25
CA ASP A 357 -6.37 -8.63 -14.22
C ASP A 357 -5.47 -8.53 -12.99
N HIS A 358 -5.52 -9.52 -12.10
CA HIS A 358 -4.78 -9.57 -10.84
C HIS A 358 -5.02 -8.37 -9.90
N GLN A 359 -6.26 -7.86 -9.91
CA GLN A 359 -6.74 -6.88 -8.93
C GLN A 359 -7.38 -7.60 -7.74
N LEU A 360 -6.94 -7.27 -6.52
CA LEU A 360 -7.60 -7.76 -5.31
C LEU A 360 -8.96 -7.07 -5.14
N MET A 361 -10.02 -7.85 -5.02
CA MET A 361 -11.34 -7.39 -4.62
C MET A 361 -11.45 -7.44 -3.12
N GLN A 362 -11.76 -6.31 -2.49
CA GLN A 362 -11.76 -6.12 -1.05
C GLN A 362 -12.75 -5.04 -0.64
N PRO A 363 -13.22 -5.01 0.61
CA PRO A 363 -14.04 -3.90 1.10
C PRO A 363 -13.30 -2.57 1.02
N ILE A 364 -14.07 -1.49 0.79
CA ILE A 364 -13.57 -0.11 0.81
C ILE A 364 -14.37 0.67 1.85
N TYR A 365 -13.66 1.44 2.67
CA TYR A 365 -14.24 2.31 3.70
C TYR A 365 -14.10 3.76 3.29
N ILE A 366 -15.17 4.53 3.49
CA ILE A 366 -15.10 5.99 3.58
C ILE A 366 -15.19 6.34 5.06
N SER A 367 -14.23 7.06 5.56
CA SER A 367 -14.10 7.34 6.98
C SER A 367 -13.79 8.81 7.23
N THR A 368 -14.33 9.37 8.28
CA THR A 368 -14.07 10.75 8.74
C THR A 368 -13.04 10.73 9.86
N PHE A 369 -12.05 11.63 9.79
CA PHE A 369 -11.11 11.86 10.90
C PHE A 369 -11.80 12.65 11.99
N THR A 370 -11.99 12.07 13.17
CA THR A 370 -12.77 12.66 14.26
C THR A 370 -12.19 12.29 15.63
N LYS A 371 -12.71 12.92 16.69
CA LYS A 371 -12.23 12.72 18.06
C LYS A 371 -12.35 11.27 18.52
N ALA A 372 -11.26 10.73 19.05
CA ALA A 372 -11.22 9.41 19.66
C ALA A 372 -11.80 9.38 21.08
N GLY A 373 -12.10 8.19 21.60
CA GLY A 373 -12.63 7.95 22.96
C GLY A 373 -14.11 7.56 22.99
N GLY A 374 -14.78 7.52 21.81
CA GLY A 374 -16.15 7.02 21.69
C GLY A 374 -16.21 5.57 21.21
N LYS A 375 -17.44 5.03 21.13
CA LYS A 375 -17.69 3.65 20.66
C LYS A 375 -17.18 3.41 19.25
N ASP A 376 -17.30 4.41 18.36
CA ASP A 376 -16.98 4.28 16.94
C ASP A 376 -15.50 4.59 16.62
N VAL A 377 -14.79 5.26 17.55
CA VAL A 377 -13.37 5.61 17.42
C VAL A 377 -12.65 5.27 18.71
N LYS A 378 -12.27 4.01 18.83
CA LYS A 378 -11.57 3.45 20.00
C LYS A 378 -10.09 3.83 20.01
N TYR A 379 -9.47 3.83 18.83
CA TYR A 379 -8.05 4.09 18.64
C TYR A 379 -7.84 5.43 17.95
N ASP A 380 -6.99 6.26 18.54
CA ASP A 380 -6.43 7.42 17.87
C ASP A 380 -5.23 7.02 17.01
N LEU A 381 -4.73 7.96 16.22
CA LEU A 381 -3.53 7.81 15.40
C LEU A 381 -2.50 8.87 15.78
N GLU A 382 -1.23 8.45 15.85
CA GLU A 382 -0.08 9.31 16.09
C GLU A 382 -0.22 10.16 17.39
N GLU A 383 -0.91 9.61 18.40
CA GLU A 383 -1.13 10.27 19.69
C GLU A 383 -1.85 11.63 19.57
N THR A 384 -2.65 11.80 18.50
CA THR A 384 -3.37 13.05 18.23
C THR A 384 -4.64 13.21 19.06
N GLY A 385 -5.17 12.13 19.63
CA GLY A 385 -6.51 12.07 20.21
C GLY A 385 -7.62 11.97 19.17
N PHE A 386 -7.30 11.75 17.89
CA PHE A 386 -8.23 11.61 16.77
C PHE A 386 -7.94 10.35 15.98
N GLY A 387 -8.98 9.79 15.37
CA GLY A 387 -8.89 8.58 14.53
C GLY A 387 -9.97 8.53 13.46
N TRP A 388 -9.99 7.46 12.70
CA TRP A 388 -10.96 7.27 11.63
C TRP A 388 -12.23 6.63 12.14
N LYS A 389 -13.38 7.27 11.84
CA LYS A 389 -14.73 6.75 12.03
C LYS A 389 -15.28 6.31 10.67
N THR A 390 -15.79 5.11 10.57
CA THR A 390 -16.46 4.64 9.36
C THR A 390 -17.75 5.42 9.13
N ASP A 391 -17.87 6.10 7.99
CA ASP A 391 -19.12 6.68 7.51
C ASP A 391 -19.87 5.70 6.61
N PHE A 392 -19.13 4.98 5.77
CA PHE A 392 -19.69 4.06 4.81
C PHE A 392 -18.69 2.95 4.45
N ARG A 393 -19.20 1.73 4.26
CA ARG A 393 -18.47 0.57 3.76
C ARG A 393 -19.08 0.11 2.45
N VAL A 394 -18.23 -0.08 1.44
CA VAL A 394 -18.56 -0.78 0.19
C VAL A 394 -18.08 -2.21 0.32
N GLU A 395 -18.95 -3.17 0.10
CA GLU A 395 -18.57 -4.58 0.21
C GLU A 395 -17.67 -5.00 -0.97
N ALA A 396 -16.81 -6.00 -0.77
CA ALA A 396 -15.85 -6.45 -1.78
C ALA A 396 -16.51 -6.77 -3.14
N LYS A 397 -17.69 -7.39 -3.14
CA LYS A 397 -18.45 -7.69 -4.37
C LYS A 397 -18.95 -6.46 -5.12
N ASP A 398 -19.15 -5.36 -4.39
CA ASP A 398 -19.68 -4.10 -4.94
C ASP A 398 -18.55 -3.15 -5.37
N THR A 399 -17.28 -3.53 -5.15
CA THR A 399 -16.10 -2.79 -5.63
C THR A 399 -15.64 -3.24 -7.02
N VAL A 400 -16.26 -4.28 -7.58
CA VAL A 400 -15.90 -4.84 -8.89
C VAL A 400 -16.20 -3.84 -10.00
N MET A 401 -15.18 -3.46 -10.75
CA MET A 401 -15.30 -2.62 -11.94
C MET A 401 -14.91 -3.40 -13.20
N PRO A 402 -15.42 -3.01 -14.38
CA PRO A 402 -14.95 -3.59 -15.64
C PRO A 402 -13.43 -3.47 -15.79
N THR A 403 -12.83 -4.42 -16.47
CA THR A 403 -11.42 -4.37 -16.83
C THR A 403 -11.23 -4.46 -18.35
N THR A 404 -10.21 -3.77 -18.85
CA THR A 404 -9.78 -3.84 -20.26
C THR A 404 -8.51 -4.68 -20.42
N CYS A 405 -8.13 -5.40 -19.35
CA CYS A 405 -6.93 -6.23 -19.34
C CYS A 405 -7.02 -7.35 -20.38
N ALA A 406 -6.02 -7.41 -21.27
CA ALA A 406 -5.84 -8.49 -22.24
C ALA A 406 -4.51 -9.22 -21.93
N MET A 407 -4.44 -9.81 -20.74
CA MET A 407 -3.23 -10.42 -20.19
C MET A 407 -2.82 -11.68 -20.97
N VAL A 408 -1.57 -11.70 -21.39
CA VAL A 408 -0.92 -12.92 -21.94
C VAL A 408 -0.33 -13.71 -20.76
N ARG A 409 -0.70 -14.97 -20.67
CA ARG A 409 -0.20 -15.89 -19.64
C ARG A 409 0.90 -16.78 -20.19
N PRO A 410 2.04 -16.98 -19.47
CA PRO A 410 3.10 -17.89 -19.86
C PRO A 410 2.74 -19.37 -19.70
#